data_575c9a719bd7f75d14754cf6be27520a
#
_entry.id   575c9a719bd7f75d14754cf6be27520a
#
_cell.length_a   1.000
_cell.length_b   1.000
_cell.length_c   1.000
_cell.angle_alpha   90.00
_cell.angle_beta   90.00
_cell.angle_gamma   90.00
#
_symmetry.space_group_name_H-M   'P 1'
#
loop_
_entity.id
_entity.type
_entity.pdbx_description
1 polymer ?
#
loop_
_entity_poly.entity_id
_entity_poly.type
_entity_poly.pdbx_seq_one_letter_code
_entity_poly.pdbx_strand_id
1 'polypeptide(L)'
;MPSTYELEPIVELTSWSVYEVPLHGAGAPWTKHFVGYAEAQGLAQVSPAILMFDPEHGVAASASHRIFQLVGECGRHPESELMWARWKELNDIQLHRDITPAFFEVISSHRSRQVA
;
A
#
# COMPACT_ATOMS: atom_id res chain seq x y z
N MET A 1 29.06 8.43 8.77
CA MET A 1 28.42 8.05 7.51
C MET A 1 26.94 7.81 7.73
N PRO A 2 26.08 8.38 6.94
CA PRO A 2 24.67 8.06 7.06
C PRO A 2 24.39 6.62 6.69
N SER A 3 23.41 6.02 7.34
CA SER A 3 22.97 4.69 6.99
C SER A 3 22.33 4.72 5.61
N THR A 4 22.52 3.65 4.85
CA THR A 4 21.96 3.56 3.50
C THR A 4 20.44 3.71 3.50
N TYR A 5 19.75 3.10 4.49
CA TYR A 5 18.30 3.18 4.55
C TYR A 5 17.78 4.58 4.88
N GLU A 6 18.57 5.43 5.50
CA GLU A 6 18.19 6.81 5.76
C GLU A 6 18.06 7.61 4.46
N LEU A 7 18.72 7.14 3.42
CA LEU A 7 18.72 7.78 2.12
C LEU A 7 17.67 7.19 1.17
N GLU A 8 16.98 6.12 1.58
CA GLU A 8 15.95 5.53 0.73
C GLU A 8 14.75 6.46 0.62
N PRO A 9 14.31 6.73 -0.62
CA PRO A 9 13.17 7.62 -0.80
C PRO A 9 11.88 6.94 -0.35
N ILE A 10 10.91 7.78 0.02
CA ILE A 10 9.55 7.32 0.23
C ILE A 10 9.03 6.84 -1.12
N VAL A 11 8.37 5.69 -1.15
CA VAL A 11 7.77 5.17 -2.38
C VAL A 11 6.38 5.78 -2.53
N GLU A 12 6.22 6.63 -3.52
CA GLU A 12 4.93 7.23 -3.82
C GLU A 12 4.18 6.35 -4.80
N LEU A 13 2.94 6.01 -4.46
CA LEU A 13 2.08 5.16 -5.28
C LEU A 13 0.89 5.95 -5.79
N THR A 14 0.70 5.96 -7.10
CA THR A 14 -0.48 6.53 -7.75
C THR A 14 -1.42 5.41 -8.19
N SER A 15 -2.67 5.73 -8.47
CA SER A 15 -3.70 4.75 -8.84
C SER A 15 -3.66 3.55 -7.87
N TRP A 16 -3.69 3.87 -6.60
CA TRP A 16 -3.42 2.89 -5.55
C TRP A 16 -4.68 2.13 -5.14
N SER A 17 -4.45 0.93 -4.62
CA SER A 17 -5.46 0.08 -4.00
C SER A 17 -4.88 -0.52 -2.74
N VAL A 18 -5.75 -0.98 -1.84
CA VAL A 18 -5.33 -1.63 -0.60
C VAL A 18 -6.06 -2.95 -0.49
N TYR A 19 -5.29 -4.01 -0.26
CA TYR A 19 -5.83 -5.35 -0.13
C TYR A 19 -5.40 -5.97 1.19
N GLU A 20 -6.25 -6.85 1.70
CA GLU A 20 -5.99 -7.61 2.92
C GLU A 20 -5.96 -9.09 2.56
N VAL A 21 -4.96 -9.82 3.03
CA VAL A 21 -4.75 -11.21 2.68
C VAL A 21 -4.33 -12.05 3.89
N PRO A 22 -4.67 -13.36 3.89
CA PRO A 22 -4.24 -14.28 4.95
C PRO A 22 -2.82 -14.78 4.71
N LEU A 23 -1.84 -13.87 4.70
CA LEU A 23 -0.45 -14.18 4.35
C LEU A 23 0.18 -15.22 5.30
N HIS A 24 -0.17 -15.17 6.56
CA HIS A 24 0.40 -16.04 7.59
C HIS A 24 -0.51 -17.20 7.99
N GLY A 25 -1.50 -17.49 7.17
CA GLY A 25 -2.40 -18.62 7.37
C GLY A 25 -3.68 -18.29 8.13
N ALA A 26 -4.55 -19.30 8.26
CA ALA A 26 -5.91 -19.12 8.73
C ALA A 26 -6.01 -18.70 10.21
N GLY A 27 -5.02 -19.02 11.02
CA GLY A 27 -5.04 -18.69 12.44
C GLY A 27 -4.42 -17.35 12.79
N ALA A 28 -3.88 -16.63 11.82
CA ALA A 28 -3.18 -15.38 12.06
C ALA A 28 -4.00 -14.21 11.52
N PRO A 29 -3.77 -12.98 12.04
CA PRO A 29 -4.40 -11.79 11.47
C PRO A 29 -4.01 -11.62 10.01
N TRP A 30 -4.95 -11.16 9.20
CA TRP A 30 -4.67 -10.85 7.80
C TRP A 30 -3.78 -9.63 7.72
N THR A 31 -2.89 -9.61 6.72
CA THR A 31 -1.99 -8.49 6.50
C THR A 31 -2.55 -7.56 5.42
N LYS A 32 -2.21 -6.28 5.52
CA LYS A 32 -2.64 -5.25 4.57
C LYS A 32 -1.48 -4.87 3.67
N HIS A 33 -1.77 -4.68 2.39
CA HIS A 33 -0.75 -4.36 1.39
C HIS A 33 -1.24 -3.26 0.47
N PHE A 34 -0.39 -2.28 0.21
CA PHE A 34 -0.65 -1.27 -0.80
C PHE A 34 -0.21 -1.78 -2.15
N VAL A 35 -1.03 -1.55 -3.16
CA VAL A 35 -0.73 -1.89 -4.55
C VAL A 35 -0.89 -0.62 -5.36
N GLY A 36 0.09 -0.26 -6.15
CA GLY A 36 0.00 0.95 -6.94
C GLY A 36 1.15 1.09 -7.91
N TYR A 37 1.15 2.19 -8.64
CA TYR A 37 2.18 2.46 -9.62
C TYR A 37 3.16 3.49 -9.05
N ALA A 38 4.43 3.11 -8.98
CA ALA A 38 5.49 4.00 -8.50
C ALA A 38 6.11 4.70 -9.69
N GLU A 39 5.63 5.89 -10.01
CA GLU A 39 6.06 6.62 -11.19
C GLU A 39 7.55 6.95 -11.19
N ALA A 40 8.10 7.30 -10.03
CA ALA A 40 9.52 7.62 -9.94
C ALA A 40 10.41 6.42 -10.28
N GLN A 41 9.96 5.22 -9.99
CA GLN A 41 10.68 3.99 -10.32
C GLN A 41 10.25 3.40 -11.66
N GLY A 42 9.14 3.87 -12.22
CA GLY A 42 8.62 3.39 -13.49
C GLY A 42 8.07 1.98 -13.45
N LEU A 43 7.54 1.55 -12.30
CA LEU A 43 7.00 0.20 -12.17
C LEU A 43 5.91 0.12 -11.12
N ALA A 44 5.05 -0.89 -11.23
CA ALA A 44 4.06 -1.17 -10.22
C ALA A 44 4.71 -1.89 -9.04
N GLN A 45 4.15 -1.68 -7.84
CA GLN A 45 4.66 -2.30 -6.63
C GLN A 45 3.54 -2.81 -5.75
N VAL A 46 3.83 -3.91 -5.04
CA VAL A 46 3.03 -4.39 -3.92
C VAL A 46 3.88 -4.18 -2.68
N SER A 47 3.35 -3.48 -1.68
CA SER A 47 4.11 -3.23 -0.46
C SER A 47 4.26 -4.50 0.38
N PRO A 48 5.28 -4.58 1.24
CA PRO A 48 5.24 -5.52 2.35
C PRO A 48 4.04 -5.20 3.26
N ALA A 49 3.79 -6.06 4.26
CA ALA A 49 2.69 -5.83 5.19
C ALA A 49 2.79 -4.44 5.82
N ILE A 50 1.68 -3.72 5.83
CA ILE A 50 1.61 -2.39 6.43
C ILE A 50 1.41 -2.55 7.93
N LEU A 51 2.27 -1.92 8.72
CA LEU A 51 2.23 -1.99 10.18
C LEU A 51 1.60 -0.75 10.80
N MET A 52 1.82 0.42 10.21
CA MET A 52 1.29 1.68 10.72
C MET A 52 0.83 2.53 9.54
N PHE A 53 -0.28 3.23 9.73
CA PHE A 53 -0.81 4.11 8.69
C PHE A 53 -1.24 5.45 9.30
N ASP A 54 -0.77 6.54 8.69
CA ASP A 54 -1.15 7.89 9.03
C ASP A 54 -2.17 8.38 7.99
N PRO A 55 -3.46 8.42 8.32
CA PRO A 55 -4.48 8.83 7.35
C PRO A 55 -4.42 10.33 7.03
N GLU A 56 -3.87 11.14 7.90
CA GLU A 56 -3.75 12.57 7.66
C GLU A 56 -2.86 12.86 6.46
N HIS A 57 -1.76 12.13 6.33
CA HIS A 57 -0.78 12.34 5.27
C HIS A 57 -0.77 11.24 4.21
N GLY A 58 -1.56 10.16 4.42
CA GLY A 58 -1.58 9.03 3.49
C GLY A 58 -0.27 8.25 3.46
N VAL A 59 0.44 8.22 4.58
CA VAL A 59 1.77 7.62 4.68
C VAL A 59 1.72 6.39 5.56
N ALA A 60 2.44 5.34 5.15
CA ALA A 60 2.46 4.10 5.90
C ALA A 60 3.88 3.56 6.06
N ALA A 61 4.12 2.91 7.18
CA ALA A 61 5.35 2.16 7.43
C ALA A 61 5.07 0.68 7.24
N SER A 62 5.93 0.01 6.49
CA SER A 62 5.79 -1.41 6.21
C SER A 62 6.69 -2.27 7.08
N ALA A 63 6.47 -3.58 7.02
CA ALA A 63 7.25 -4.56 7.78
C ALA A 63 8.74 -4.55 7.42
N SER A 64 9.09 -4.06 6.22
CA SER A 64 10.49 -3.94 5.80
C SER A 64 11.09 -2.60 6.18
N HIS A 65 10.40 -1.79 6.98
CA HIS A 65 10.79 -0.43 7.35
C HIS A 65 10.74 0.56 6.17
N ARG A 66 10.20 0.15 5.06
CA ARG A 66 10.04 1.03 3.92
C ARG A 66 8.78 1.86 4.09
N ILE A 67 8.86 3.14 3.69
CA ILE A 67 7.74 4.07 3.80
C ILE A 67 7.05 4.18 2.44
N PHE A 68 5.72 4.09 2.45
CA PHE A 68 4.91 4.24 1.25
C PHE A 68 3.94 5.39 1.43
N GLN A 69 3.73 6.16 0.38
CA GLN A 69 2.78 7.26 0.38
C GLN A 69 1.75 7.07 -0.72
N LEU A 70 0.48 7.17 -0.35
CA LEU A 70 -0.62 7.11 -1.31
C LEU A 70 -0.82 8.51 -1.89
N VAL A 71 -0.71 8.64 -3.21
CA VAL A 71 -0.76 9.92 -3.90
C VAL A 71 -1.99 9.96 -4.81
N GLY A 72 -2.77 11.03 -4.70
CA GLY A 72 -3.95 11.22 -5.51
C GLY A 72 -5.07 10.26 -5.15
N GLU A 73 -5.93 9.99 -6.11
CA GLU A 73 -7.07 9.13 -5.91
C GLU A 73 -6.72 7.66 -6.02
N CYS A 74 -7.49 6.83 -5.33
CA CYS A 74 -7.38 5.39 -5.51
C CYS A 74 -7.80 5.01 -6.93
N GLY A 75 -7.33 3.88 -7.41
CA GLY A 75 -7.64 3.43 -8.75
C GLY A 75 -6.93 2.14 -9.07
N ARG A 76 -6.92 1.81 -10.35
CA ARG A 76 -6.29 0.59 -10.84
C ARG A 76 -5.44 0.90 -12.06
N HIS A 77 -4.20 0.50 -12.00
CA HIS A 77 -3.28 0.60 -13.12
C HIS A 77 -3.08 -0.81 -13.68
N PRO A 78 -3.11 -1.00 -15.01
CA PRO A 78 -2.97 -2.34 -15.59
C PRO A 78 -1.74 -3.09 -15.10
N GLU A 79 -0.59 -2.40 -14.97
CA GLU A 79 0.62 -3.04 -14.47
C GLU A 79 0.50 -3.42 -13.00
N SER A 80 -0.23 -2.63 -12.23
CA SER A 80 -0.46 -2.92 -10.82
C SER A 80 -1.32 -4.16 -10.65
N GLU A 81 -2.33 -4.33 -11.49
CA GLU A 81 -3.17 -5.53 -11.45
C GLU A 81 -2.38 -6.79 -11.78
N LEU A 82 -1.49 -6.71 -12.78
CA LEU A 82 -0.61 -7.83 -13.12
C LEU A 82 0.35 -8.13 -12.00
N MET A 83 0.93 -7.10 -11.40
CA MET A 83 1.86 -7.28 -10.28
C MET A 83 1.17 -7.90 -9.07
N TRP A 84 -0.06 -7.46 -8.77
CA TRP A 84 -0.84 -8.01 -7.67
C TRP A 84 -1.14 -9.49 -7.90
N ALA A 85 -1.57 -9.84 -9.10
CA ALA A 85 -1.85 -11.23 -9.44
C ALA A 85 -0.59 -12.10 -9.28
N ARG A 86 0.54 -11.61 -9.76
CA ARG A 86 1.82 -12.33 -9.64
C ARG A 86 2.25 -12.45 -8.19
N TRP A 87 2.08 -11.41 -7.41
CA TRP A 87 2.44 -11.43 -5.99
C TRP A 87 1.61 -12.47 -5.24
N LYS A 88 0.31 -12.54 -5.52
CA LYS A 88 -0.56 -13.56 -4.91
C LYS A 88 -0.10 -14.97 -5.28
N GLU A 89 0.25 -15.20 -6.54
CA GLU A 89 0.76 -16.50 -6.96
C GLU A 89 2.05 -16.88 -6.23
N LEU A 90 2.99 -15.95 -6.17
CA LEU A 90 4.27 -16.19 -5.51
C LEU A 90 4.14 -16.49 -4.02
N ASN A 91 3.11 -15.96 -3.40
CA ASN A 91 2.86 -16.16 -1.96
C ASN A 91 1.75 -17.17 -1.69
N ASP A 92 1.28 -17.87 -2.72
CA ASP A 92 0.22 -18.86 -2.61
C ASP A 92 -1.05 -18.31 -1.95
N ILE A 93 -1.44 -17.11 -2.35
CA ILE A 93 -2.60 -16.41 -1.83
C ILE A 93 -3.78 -16.61 -2.78
N GLN A 94 -4.86 -17.22 -2.29
CA GLN A 94 -6.06 -17.45 -3.09
C GLN A 94 -7.22 -16.54 -2.70
N LEU A 95 -7.18 -15.99 -1.48
CA LEU A 95 -8.23 -15.13 -0.95
C LEU A 95 -7.68 -13.74 -0.71
N HIS A 96 -8.50 -12.72 -1.01
CA HIS A 96 -8.16 -11.36 -0.63
C HIS A 96 -9.44 -10.56 -0.41
N ARG A 97 -9.31 -9.46 0.30
CA ARG A 97 -10.38 -8.46 0.47
C ARG A 97 -9.87 -7.14 -0.06
N ASP A 98 -10.68 -6.48 -0.86
CA ASP A 98 -10.38 -5.13 -1.32
C ASP A 98 -10.88 -4.17 -0.25
N ILE A 99 -9.96 -3.56 0.49
CA ILE A 99 -10.27 -2.60 1.55
C ILE A 99 -9.95 -1.17 1.13
N THR A 100 -9.76 -0.95 -0.17
CA THR A 100 -9.51 0.37 -0.74
C THR A 100 -10.57 1.40 -0.31
N PRO A 101 -11.89 1.09 -0.36
CA PRO A 101 -12.90 2.07 0.02
C PRO A 101 -12.75 2.57 1.45
N ALA A 102 -12.41 1.69 2.39
CA ALA A 102 -12.22 2.08 3.79
C ALA A 102 -11.05 3.05 3.94
N PHE A 103 -9.94 2.80 3.24
CA PHE A 103 -8.79 3.69 3.28
C PHE A 103 -9.10 5.04 2.63
N PHE A 104 -9.76 5.01 1.48
CA PHE A 104 -10.15 6.25 0.79
C PHE A 104 -11.05 7.11 1.67
N GLU A 105 -12.01 6.50 2.34
CA GLU A 105 -12.94 7.20 3.21
C GLU A 105 -12.23 7.86 4.39
N VAL A 106 -11.32 7.12 5.04
CA VAL A 106 -10.57 7.66 6.17
C VAL A 106 -9.67 8.82 5.76
N ILE A 107 -9.00 8.70 4.63
CA ILE A 107 -8.15 9.78 4.10
C ILE A 107 -9.01 11.01 3.76
N SER A 108 -10.13 10.79 3.09
CA SER A 108 -11.03 11.88 2.70
C SER A 108 -11.61 12.60 3.91
N SER A 109 -11.95 11.87 4.96
CA SER A 109 -12.47 12.46 6.21
C SER A 109 -11.43 13.37 6.85
N HIS A 110 -10.17 12.95 6.88
CA HIS A 110 -9.11 13.77 7.44
C HIS A 110 -8.86 15.03 6.63
N ARG A 111 -8.89 14.93 5.31
CA ARG A 111 -8.72 16.10 4.43
C ARG A 111 -9.85 17.09 4.59
N SER A 112 -11.08 16.61 4.74
CA SER A 112 -12.25 17.47 4.94
C SER A 112 -12.14 18.25 6.24
N ARG A 113 -11.63 17.63 7.30
CA ARG A 113 -11.45 18.32 8.58
C ARG A 113 -10.39 19.41 8.48
N GLN A 114 -9.36 19.23 7.68
CA GLN A 114 -8.30 20.19 7.52
C GLN A 114 -8.74 21.42 6.73
N VAL A 115 -9.67 21.25 5.83
CA VAL A 115 -10.17 22.33 4.98
C VAL A 115 -11.20 23.20 5.70
N ALA A 116 -11.85 22.66 6.70
CA ALA A 116 -12.92 23.35 7.44
C ALA A 116 -12.45 24.54 8.29
#